data_38d7b510a80eb496faf41e6517347d8b
#
_entry.id   38d7b510a80eb496faf41e6517347d8b
#
_cell.length_a   1.000
_cell.length_b   1.000
_cell.length_c   1.000
_cell.angle_alpha   90.00
_cell.angle_beta   90.00
_cell.angle_gamma   90.00
#
_symmetry.space_group_name_H-M   'P 1'
#
loop_
_entity.id
_entity.type
_entity.pdbx_description
1 polymer ?
#
loop_
_entity_poly.entity_id
_entity_poly.type
_entity_poly.pdbx_seq_one_letter_code
_entity_poly.pdbx_strand_id
1 'polypeptide(L)'
;MNRRLLFLTLSLVTTLAAVSQTTKKAIFNDIYRSGSNYFAYPGPNNKPLKNAPQGYEPFYISHYGRHGSRYMSNNGYYVKAINKLDSASQLGILSEKGRDVLAKLRVGYADAWHRDGDLSKLGAQQHRNIAHRMFERFPQLFSQHLEIDAKSSTSRRCMLSMFNFCQELQSLNPALEITMDASEHDFRFVVEDLSIKPAVTPQSEAYEKQRAAIFEGAHNPTRLMASLFTDVEKAKGFVNGRELMEALYNVAEDLQNVPELNISLIDVFTKEELFNMWKGYNAGWLLNTGFVPGSTPYYLQQKEVLDSIVSTAERAIRLGKPTATLRFSHDSSVLPLTYLMGFREAMGGTPDIPNLHKHISIDKIIPMAANIQLVFYRKVGSDDILVKCLLNENETTIPALKTDCPPYYHWDDVRIYFMNRK
;
A
#
# COMPACT_ATOMS: atom_id res chain seq x y z
N MET A 1 17.24 -1.20 44.75
CA MET A 1 16.71 -0.35 43.68
C MET A 1 17.55 -0.60 42.42
N ASN A 2 17.01 -0.84 41.24
CA ASN A 2 17.67 -0.89 39.93
C ASN A 2 17.93 -2.24 39.23
N ARG A 3 17.38 -3.36 39.66
CA ARG A 3 17.39 -4.56 38.80
C ARG A 3 16.19 -4.67 37.85
N ARG A 4 15.07 -4.01 38.15
CA ARG A 4 13.87 -4.05 37.29
C ARG A 4 13.92 -3.08 36.08
N LEU A 5 14.69 -1.98 36.16
CA LEU A 5 14.87 -1.05 35.03
C LEU A 5 15.80 -1.61 33.95
N LEU A 6 16.79 -2.43 34.32
CA LEU A 6 17.73 -3.02 33.34
C LEU A 6 17.08 -4.07 32.46
N PHE A 7 16.08 -4.81 32.97
CA PHE A 7 15.33 -5.82 32.17
C PHE A 7 14.36 -5.19 31.18
N LEU A 8 13.76 -4.03 31.49
CA LEU A 8 12.86 -3.34 30.55
C LEU A 8 13.61 -2.69 29.39
N THR A 9 14.80 -2.15 29.63
CA THR A 9 15.61 -1.58 28.54
C THR A 9 16.23 -2.63 27.64
N LEU A 10 16.64 -3.77 28.17
CA LEU A 10 17.20 -4.88 27.39
C LEU A 10 16.13 -5.57 26.52
N SER A 11 14.91 -5.71 27.04
CA SER A 11 13.75 -6.26 26.30
C SER A 11 13.33 -5.36 25.14
N LEU A 12 13.39 -4.03 25.29
CA LEU A 12 13.04 -3.08 24.25
C LEU A 12 14.07 -3.07 23.11
N VAL A 13 15.36 -3.15 23.45
CA VAL A 13 16.46 -3.17 22.48
C VAL A 13 16.47 -4.48 21.68
N THR A 14 16.16 -5.62 22.29
CA THR A 14 16.10 -6.92 21.61
C THR A 14 14.91 -7.03 20.66
N THR A 15 13.76 -6.45 21.00
CA THR A 15 12.59 -6.43 20.09
C THR A 15 12.81 -5.53 18.88
N LEU A 16 13.48 -4.38 19.04
CA LEU A 16 13.83 -3.47 17.95
C LEU A 16 14.84 -4.10 16.97
N ALA A 17 15.85 -4.81 17.46
CA ALA A 17 16.81 -5.52 16.62
C ALA A 17 16.15 -6.66 15.83
N ALA A 18 15.20 -7.38 16.42
CA ALA A 18 14.46 -8.46 15.78
C ALA A 18 13.55 -7.95 14.64
N VAL A 19 12.91 -6.79 14.79
CA VAL A 19 12.06 -6.19 13.73
C VAL A 19 12.89 -5.69 12.56
N SER A 20 14.05 -5.09 12.81
CA SER A 20 14.97 -4.60 11.78
C SER A 20 15.52 -5.73 10.90
N GLN A 21 15.93 -6.82 11.55
CA GLN A 21 16.45 -8.01 10.86
C GLN A 21 15.35 -8.69 10.02
N THR A 22 14.07 -8.59 10.46
CA THR A 22 12.92 -9.13 9.73
C THR A 22 12.61 -8.36 8.46
N THR A 23 12.73 -7.04 8.43
CA THR A 23 12.39 -6.24 7.23
C THR A 23 13.40 -6.45 6.11
N LYS A 24 14.71 -6.33 6.39
CA LYS A 24 15.76 -6.61 5.41
C LYS A 24 15.68 -8.05 4.91
N LYS A 25 15.51 -9.01 5.82
CA LYS A 25 15.35 -10.43 5.48
C LYS A 25 14.13 -10.68 4.61
N ALA A 26 13.01 -10.03 4.89
CA ALA A 26 11.79 -10.17 4.08
C ALA A 26 12.01 -9.68 2.64
N ILE A 27 12.65 -8.52 2.45
CA ILE A 27 13.00 -7.99 1.12
C ILE A 27 14.01 -8.90 0.42
N PHE A 28 15.01 -9.45 1.12
CA PHE A 28 16.00 -10.34 0.52
C PHE A 28 15.44 -11.71 0.13
N ASN A 29 14.38 -12.16 0.82
CA ASN A 29 13.67 -13.41 0.48
C ASN A 29 12.68 -13.21 -0.67
N ASP A 30 12.09 -12.02 -0.76
CA ASP A 30 11.18 -11.62 -1.84
C ASP A 30 11.58 -10.22 -2.30
N ILE A 31 12.45 -10.17 -3.29
CA ILE A 31 13.10 -8.95 -3.74
C ILE A 31 12.12 -7.93 -4.33
N TYR A 32 10.96 -8.37 -4.83
CA TYR A 32 9.92 -7.49 -5.36
C TYR A 32 9.30 -6.57 -4.32
N ARG A 33 9.47 -6.88 -3.02
CA ARG A 33 9.11 -5.98 -1.91
C ARG A 33 9.88 -4.67 -1.92
N SER A 34 11.06 -4.64 -2.54
CA SER A 34 11.82 -3.39 -2.74
C SER A 34 11.06 -2.37 -3.59
N GLY A 35 10.04 -2.79 -4.33
CA GLY A 35 9.13 -1.92 -5.05
C GLY A 35 8.23 -1.04 -4.18
N SER A 36 8.28 -1.21 -2.85
CA SER A 36 7.54 -0.32 -1.94
C SER A 36 6.03 -0.37 -2.23
N ASN A 37 5.42 0.76 -2.62
CA ASN A 37 4.02 0.82 -3.05
C ASN A 37 3.77 0.22 -4.46
N TYR A 38 4.82 -0.13 -5.22
CA TYR A 38 4.71 -0.91 -6.47
C TYR A 38 4.69 -2.42 -6.24
N PHE A 39 4.89 -2.87 -4.99
CA PHE A 39 4.82 -4.30 -4.68
C PHE A 39 3.46 -4.86 -5.08
N ALA A 40 3.44 -5.86 -5.96
CA ALA A 40 2.21 -6.52 -6.39
C ALA A 40 1.53 -7.20 -5.19
N TYR A 41 0.19 -7.23 -5.17
CA TYR A 41 -0.56 -7.80 -4.05
C TYR A 41 -0.22 -9.28 -3.84
N PRO A 42 0.34 -9.64 -2.68
CA PRO A 42 0.78 -11.02 -2.45
C PRO A 42 -0.38 -11.96 -2.04
N GLY A 43 -1.59 -11.42 -1.87
CA GLY A 43 -2.68 -12.12 -1.20
C GLY A 43 -2.53 -12.13 0.34
N PRO A 44 -3.53 -12.65 1.05
CA PRO A 44 -3.46 -12.84 2.50
C PRO A 44 -2.46 -13.93 2.87
N ASN A 45 -2.00 -13.91 4.12
CA ASN A 45 -1.26 -15.03 4.66
C ASN A 45 -2.18 -16.28 4.82
N ASN A 46 -1.57 -17.45 4.99
CA ASN A 46 -2.30 -18.71 5.08
C ASN A 46 -2.95 -18.97 6.46
N LYS A 47 -3.02 -17.94 7.35
CA LYS A 47 -3.65 -18.10 8.66
C LYS A 47 -5.16 -17.94 8.51
N PRO A 48 -5.97 -18.88 9.00
CA PRO A 48 -7.42 -18.72 9.01
C PRO A 48 -7.82 -17.56 9.93
N LEU A 49 -8.87 -16.84 9.56
CA LEU A 49 -9.48 -15.86 10.44
C LEU A 49 -10.09 -16.57 11.65
N LYS A 50 -9.98 -15.96 12.83
CA LYS A 50 -10.65 -16.48 14.03
C LYS A 50 -12.17 -16.41 13.85
N ASN A 51 -12.85 -17.45 14.30
CA ASN A 51 -14.32 -17.47 14.29
C ASN A 51 -14.90 -16.41 15.22
N ALA A 52 -16.11 -15.96 14.89
CA ALA A 52 -16.86 -15.06 15.75
C ALA A 52 -17.18 -15.73 17.10
N PRO A 53 -17.31 -14.96 18.20
CA PRO A 53 -17.86 -15.46 19.45
C PRO A 53 -19.23 -16.10 19.24
N GLN A 54 -19.59 -17.05 20.10
CA GLN A 54 -20.81 -17.82 19.96
C GLN A 54 -22.06 -16.92 19.85
N GLY A 55 -22.84 -17.15 18.81
CA GLY A 55 -24.08 -16.44 18.53
C GLY A 55 -23.90 -15.13 17.76
N TYR A 56 -22.67 -14.71 17.46
CA TYR A 56 -22.43 -13.54 16.61
C TYR A 56 -22.29 -13.96 15.15
N GLU A 57 -23.01 -13.27 14.27
CA GLU A 57 -22.98 -13.47 12.82
C GLU A 57 -22.65 -12.15 12.09
N PRO A 58 -21.89 -12.22 10.99
CA PRO A 58 -21.58 -11.04 10.20
C PRO A 58 -22.85 -10.50 9.53
N PHE A 59 -23.04 -9.18 9.57
CA PHE A 59 -24.19 -8.51 8.93
C PHE A 59 -23.82 -7.30 8.08
N TYR A 60 -22.59 -6.76 8.24
CA TYR A 60 -22.13 -5.63 7.45
C TYR A 60 -20.62 -5.74 7.21
N ILE A 61 -20.20 -5.36 5.98
CA ILE A 61 -18.78 -5.18 5.64
C ILE A 61 -18.58 -3.78 5.07
N SER A 62 -17.61 -3.05 5.64
CA SER A 62 -17.05 -1.84 5.06
C SER A 62 -15.67 -2.18 4.47
N HIS A 63 -15.55 -2.13 3.14
CA HIS A 63 -14.31 -2.34 2.41
C HIS A 63 -13.78 -1.00 1.90
N TYR A 64 -12.48 -0.76 2.07
CA TYR A 64 -11.78 0.37 1.49
C TYR A 64 -10.49 -0.13 0.83
N GLY A 65 -10.41 -0.08 -0.49
CA GLY A 65 -9.35 -0.66 -1.29
C GLY A 65 -8.56 0.36 -2.12
N ARG A 66 -7.28 0.12 -2.30
CA ARG A 66 -6.44 0.71 -3.33
C ARG A 66 -6.75 0.04 -4.67
N HIS A 67 -6.60 0.76 -5.79
CA HIS A 67 -6.60 0.15 -7.13
C HIS A 67 -5.59 -1.00 -7.24
N GLY A 68 -5.81 -1.93 -8.15
CA GLY A 68 -4.92 -3.06 -8.43
C GLY A 68 -3.60 -2.66 -9.10
N SER A 69 -2.78 -3.65 -9.39
CA SER A 69 -1.56 -3.50 -10.20
C SER A 69 -1.83 -2.71 -11.47
N ARG A 70 -0.90 -1.85 -11.86
CA ARG A 70 -1.05 -0.88 -12.93
C ARG A 70 0.25 -0.61 -13.64
N TYR A 71 0.17 -0.04 -14.82
CA TYR A 71 1.31 0.58 -15.49
C TYR A 71 1.82 1.80 -14.70
N MET A 72 3.06 2.19 -14.92
CA MET A 72 3.64 3.39 -14.31
C MET A 72 2.73 4.60 -14.51
N SER A 73 2.68 5.50 -13.53
CA SER A 73 1.90 6.74 -13.64
C SER A 73 2.49 7.73 -14.64
N ASN A 74 3.78 7.55 -14.97
CA ASN A 74 4.52 8.39 -15.90
C ASN A 74 5.60 7.54 -16.59
N ASN A 75 5.47 7.34 -17.89
CA ASN A 75 6.42 6.61 -18.72
C ASN A 75 7.75 7.36 -18.96
N GLY A 76 7.93 8.56 -18.40
CA GLY A 76 9.15 9.35 -18.53
C GLY A 76 10.42 8.63 -18.02
N TYR A 77 10.31 7.69 -17.09
CA TYR A 77 11.45 6.86 -16.66
C TYR A 77 11.95 5.94 -17.76
N TYR A 78 11.06 5.32 -18.52
CA TYR A 78 11.43 4.56 -19.72
C TYR A 78 12.17 5.44 -20.72
N VAL A 79 11.59 6.60 -21.08
CA VAL A 79 12.14 7.51 -22.05
C VAL A 79 13.54 8.01 -21.63
N LYS A 80 13.71 8.39 -20.36
CA LYS A 80 15.01 8.84 -19.81
C LYS A 80 16.07 7.75 -19.95
N ALA A 81 15.76 6.52 -19.53
CA ALA A 81 16.71 5.40 -19.59
C ALA A 81 17.03 5.02 -21.04
N ILE A 82 16.02 4.88 -21.90
CA ILE A 82 16.19 4.51 -23.32
C ILE A 82 17.08 5.53 -24.03
N ASN A 83 16.80 6.83 -23.91
CA ASN A 83 17.58 7.88 -24.60
C ASN A 83 19.06 7.85 -24.23
N LYS A 84 19.39 7.60 -22.95
CA LYS A 84 20.78 7.52 -22.49
C LYS A 84 21.50 6.27 -23.02
N LEU A 85 20.81 5.14 -22.98
CA LEU A 85 21.38 3.88 -23.48
C LEU A 85 21.45 3.85 -25.02
N ASP A 86 20.50 4.48 -25.73
CA ASP A 86 20.56 4.62 -27.19
C ASP A 86 21.78 5.45 -27.62
N SER A 87 22.04 6.59 -26.95
CA SER A 87 23.22 7.39 -27.21
C SER A 87 24.52 6.59 -26.99
N ALA A 88 24.57 5.80 -25.91
CA ALA A 88 25.72 4.93 -25.65
C ALA A 88 25.86 3.80 -26.68
N SER A 89 24.76 3.27 -27.18
CA SER A 89 24.73 2.26 -28.24
C SER A 89 25.33 2.81 -29.55
N GLN A 90 24.91 4.01 -29.94
CA GLN A 90 25.44 4.69 -31.15
C GLN A 90 26.94 4.98 -31.04
N LEU A 91 27.44 5.24 -29.84
CA LEU A 91 28.87 5.45 -29.56
C LEU A 91 29.68 4.13 -29.42
N GLY A 92 29.03 2.96 -29.50
CA GLY A 92 29.63 1.67 -29.36
C GLY A 92 30.18 1.33 -27.96
N ILE A 93 29.66 2.01 -26.92
CA ILE A 93 30.16 1.86 -25.54
C ILE A 93 29.19 1.11 -24.60
N LEU A 94 28.13 0.51 -25.10
CA LEU A 94 27.30 -0.38 -24.29
C LEU A 94 27.98 -1.74 -24.08
N SER A 95 27.97 -2.23 -22.83
CA SER A 95 28.28 -3.62 -22.52
C SER A 95 27.22 -4.58 -23.06
N GLU A 96 27.45 -5.88 -22.97
CA GLU A 96 26.42 -6.88 -23.27
C GLU A 96 25.18 -6.69 -22.37
N LYS A 97 25.39 -6.48 -21.04
CA LYS A 97 24.32 -6.17 -20.10
C LYS A 97 23.58 -4.89 -20.47
N GLY A 98 24.29 -3.84 -20.87
CA GLY A 98 23.68 -2.59 -21.31
C GLY A 98 22.77 -2.76 -22.53
N ARG A 99 23.16 -3.60 -23.51
CA ARG A 99 22.32 -3.94 -24.67
C ARG A 99 21.07 -4.75 -24.29
N ASP A 100 21.21 -5.73 -23.39
CA ASP A 100 20.06 -6.50 -22.85
C ASP A 100 19.07 -5.58 -22.15
N VAL A 101 19.55 -4.70 -21.27
CA VAL A 101 18.71 -3.71 -20.56
C VAL A 101 17.98 -2.80 -21.54
N LEU A 102 18.67 -2.27 -22.55
CA LEU A 102 18.04 -1.43 -23.57
C LEU A 102 16.95 -2.17 -24.35
N ALA A 103 17.19 -3.42 -24.72
CA ALA A 103 16.19 -4.24 -25.41
C ALA A 103 14.94 -4.47 -24.55
N LYS A 104 15.12 -4.81 -23.27
CA LYS A 104 14.01 -4.99 -22.31
C LYS A 104 13.22 -3.69 -22.08
N LEU A 105 13.91 -2.56 -21.94
CA LEU A 105 13.26 -1.25 -21.80
C LEU A 105 12.39 -0.93 -23.01
N ARG A 106 12.84 -1.19 -24.21
CA ARG A 106 12.07 -0.95 -25.44
C ARG A 106 10.81 -1.81 -25.52
N VAL A 107 10.91 -3.09 -25.13
CA VAL A 107 9.74 -3.99 -25.04
C VAL A 107 8.76 -3.46 -23.99
N GLY A 108 9.21 -3.12 -22.78
CA GLY A 108 8.37 -2.59 -21.73
C GLY A 108 7.71 -1.27 -22.12
N TYR A 109 8.46 -0.36 -22.74
CA TYR A 109 7.93 0.93 -23.18
C TYR A 109 6.91 0.81 -24.32
N ALA A 110 7.14 -0.10 -25.28
CA ALA A 110 6.20 -0.33 -26.37
C ALA A 110 4.82 -0.82 -25.86
N ASP A 111 4.82 -1.67 -24.82
CA ASP A 111 3.56 -2.12 -24.20
C ASP A 111 2.95 -1.01 -23.30
N ALA A 112 3.78 -0.22 -22.59
CA ALA A 112 3.31 0.85 -21.73
C ALA A 112 2.87 2.12 -22.47
N TRP A 113 3.06 2.20 -23.77
CA TRP A 113 2.75 3.38 -24.59
C TRP A 113 1.28 3.77 -24.48
N HIS A 114 1.01 5.01 -24.06
CA HIS A 114 -0.33 5.56 -23.78
C HIS A 114 -1.14 4.83 -22.70
N ARG A 115 -0.46 4.10 -21.79
CA ARG A 115 -1.10 3.41 -20.66
C ARG A 115 -0.67 3.98 -19.31
N ASP A 116 -0.32 5.27 -19.23
CA ASP A 116 0.10 5.90 -17.98
C ASP A 116 -0.96 5.70 -16.89
N GLY A 117 -0.59 4.94 -15.86
CA GLY A 117 -1.42 4.64 -14.70
C GLY A 117 -2.65 3.78 -14.95
N ASP A 118 -2.77 3.14 -16.10
CA ASP A 118 -3.88 2.23 -16.42
C ASP A 118 -3.77 0.93 -15.64
N LEU A 119 -4.91 0.37 -15.23
CA LEU A 119 -4.99 -0.92 -14.56
C LEU A 119 -4.43 -2.02 -15.46
N SER A 120 -3.52 -2.85 -14.93
CA SER A 120 -3.00 -4.02 -15.66
C SER A 120 -3.96 -5.21 -15.57
N LYS A 121 -3.71 -6.25 -16.38
CA LYS A 121 -4.44 -7.52 -16.29
C LYS A 121 -4.30 -8.16 -14.90
N LEU A 122 -3.09 -8.09 -14.32
CA LEU A 122 -2.85 -8.54 -12.95
C LEU A 122 -3.71 -7.77 -11.96
N GLY A 123 -3.81 -6.44 -12.08
CA GLY A 123 -4.62 -5.61 -11.20
C GLY A 123 -6.10 -5.96 -11.23
N ALA A 124 -6.64 -6.20 -12.41
CA ALA A 124 -8.02 -6.68 -12.58
C ALA A 124 -8.22 -8.04 -11.89
N GLN A 125 -7.28 -8.97 -12.06
CA GLN A 125 -7.34 -10.28 -11.43
C GLN A 125 -7.20 -10.22 -9.89
N GLN A 126 -6.37 -9.30 -9.37
CA GLN A 126 -6.24 -9.10 -7.93
C GLN A 126 -7.58 -8.73 -7.29
N HIS A 127 -8.34 -7.82 -7.91
CA HIS A 127 -9.65 -7.41 -7.39
C HIS A 127 -10.69 -8.53 -7.50
N ARG A 128 -10.72 -9.29 -8.58
CA ARG A 128 -11.56 -10.50 -8.66
C ARG A 128 -11.21 -11.49 -7.55
N ASN A 129 -9.93 -11.77 -7.34
CA ASN A 129 -9.51 -12.72 -6.30
C ASN A 129 -9.86 -12.23 -4.88
N ILE A 130 -9.76 -10.93 -4.58
CA ILE A 130 -10.15 -10.37 -3.28
C ILE A 130 -11.66 -10.50 -3.08
N ALA A 131 -12.47 -10.18 -4.11
CA ALA A 131 -13.91 -10.33 -4.08
C ALA A 131 -14.33 -11.79 -3.86
N HIS A 132 -13.70 -12.71 -4.59
CA HIS A 132 -13.95 -14.16 -4.46
C HIS A 132 -13.70 -14.64 -3.04
N ARG A 133 -12.53 -14.32 -2.47
CA ARG A 133 -12.22 -14.69 -1.08
C ARG A 133 -13.12 -14.01 -0.05
N MET A 134 -13.56 -12.79 -0.30
CA MET A 134 -14.53 -12.11 0.56
C MET A 134 -15.85 -12.87 0.57
N PHE A 135 -16.33 -13.30 -0.59
CA PHE A 135 -17.54 -14.10 -0.74
C PHE A 135 -17.43 -15.43 0.03
N GLU A 136 -16.31 -16.16 -0.18
CA GLU A 136 -16.09 -17.46 0.48
C GLU A 136 -15.94 -17.34 2.00
N ARG A 137 -15.34 -16.25 2.50
CA ARG A 137 -15.10 -16.04 3.94
C ARG A 137 -16.34 -15.62 4.72
N PHE A 138 -17.30 -15.00 4.04
CA PHE A 138 -18.50 -14.45 4.67
C PHE A 138 -19.78 -14.92 3.95
N PRO A 139 -20.00 -16.25 3.80
CA PRO A 139 -21.13 -16.78 3.07
C PRO A 139 -22.47 -16.39 3.69
N GLN A 140 -22.53 -16.13 5.01
CA GLN A 140 -23.73 -15.64 5.71
C GLN A 140 -24.21 -14.30 5.14
N LEU A 141 -23.28 -13.47 4.61
CA LEU A 141 -23.63 -12.22 3.96
C LEU A 141 -23.94 -12.42 2.47
N PHE A 142 -23.03 -13.04 1.74
CA PHE A 142 -23.02 -12.99 0.29
C PHE A 142 -23.86 -14.08 -0.40
N SER A 143 -24.28 -15.14 0.31
CA SER A 143 -25.13 -16.21 -0.26
C SER A 143 -26.62 -15.87 -0.32
N GLN A 144 -27.02 -14.71 0.14
CA GLN A 144 -28.40 -14.24 0.14
C GLN A 144 -28.52 -12.94 -0.68
N HIS A 145 -29.74 -12.42 -0.78
CA HIS A 145 -29.93 -11.05 -1.31
C HIS A 145 -29.24 -10.04 -0.42
N LEU A 146 -28.39 -9.21 -1.02
CA LEU A 146 -27.60 -8.19 -0.32
C LEU A 146 -27.54 -6.91 -1.17
N GLU A 147 -27.84 -5.77 -0.55
CA GLU A 147 -27.61 -4.45 -1.15
C GLU A 147 -26.15 -4.03 -0.91
N ILE A 148 -25.44 -3.70 -1.98
CA ILE A 148 -24.05 -3.27 -1.96
C ILE A 148 -23.93 -1.88 -2.57
N ASP A 149 -23.39 -0.92 -1.80
CA ASP A 149 -23.05 0.42 -2.25
C ASP A 149 -21.54 0.49 -2.55
N ALA A 150 -21.18 0.56 -3.83
CA ALA A 150 -19.79 0.61 -4.29
C ALA A 150 -19.45 2.00 -4.84
N LYS A 151 -18.38 2.61 -4.34
CA LYS A 151 -17.90 3.94 -4.75
C LYS A 151 -16.43 3.91 -5.12
N SER A 152 -16.06 4.71 -6.10
CA SER A 152 -14.68 4.82 -6.60
C SER A 152 -14.26 6.27 -6.75
N SER A 153 -12.95 6.53 -6.66
CA SER A 153 -12.41 7.77 -7.22
C SER A 153 -12.64 7.81 -8.74
N THR A 154 -12.59 9.00 -9.32
CA THR A 154 -12.80 9.23 -10.76
C THR A 154 -11.63 8.73 -11.64
N SER A 155 -10.59 8.17 -11.05
CA SER A 155 -9.47 7.57 -11.79
C SER A 155 -9.86 6.28 -12.48
N ARG A 156 -9.51 6.14 -13.77
CA ARG A 156 -9.79 4.94 -14.58
C ARG A 156 -9.42 3.63 -13.87
N ARG A 157 -8.22 3.57 -13.28
CA ARG A 157 -7.75 2.37 -12.56
C ARG A 157 -8.60 2.01 -11.34
N CYS A 158 -9.12 3.01 -10.63
CA CYS A 158 -9.99 2.77 -9.46
C CYS A 158 -11.38 2.31 -9.91
N MET A 159 -11.97 2.96 -10.92
CA MET A 159 -13.25 2.55 -11.50
C MET A 159 -13.20 1.12 -12.04
N LEU A 160 -12.13 0.77 -12.78
CA LEU A 160 -11.95 -0.59 -13.30
C LEU A 160 -11.68 -1.61 -12.19
N SER A 161 -11.02 -1.22 -11.10
CA SER A 161 -10.83 -2.06 -9.92
C SER A 161 -12.17 -2.35 -9.25
N MET A 162 -13.01 -1.33 -9.02
CA MET A 162 -14.37 -1.46 -8.53
C MET A 162 -15.21 -2.38 -9.42
N PHE A 163 -15.17 -2.13 -10.73
CA PHE A 163 -15.94 -2.93 -11.71
C PHE A 163 -15.56 -4.42 -11.63
N ASN A 164 -14.25 -4.75 -11.67
CA ASN A 164 -13.80 -6.15 -11.60
C ASN A 164 -14.16 -6.82 -10.28
N PHE A 165 -14.11 -6.10 -9.17
CA PHE A 165 -14.52 -6.59 -7.86
C PHE A 165 -16.02 -6.89 -7.83
N CYS A 166 -16.85 -5.93 -8.23
CA CYS A 166 -18.31 -6.05 -8.24
C CYS A 166 -18.80 -7.11 -9.24
N GLN A 167 -18.16 -7.19 -10.41
CA GLN A 167 -18.48 -8.22 -11.40
C GLN A 167 -18.21 -9.64 -10.86
N GLU A 168 -17.13 -9.86 -10.14
CA GLU A 168 -16.85 -11.15 -9.50
C GLU A 168 -17.94 -11.50 -8.49
N LEU A 169 -18.28 -10.58 -7.57
CA LEU A 169 -19.38 -10.81 -6.61
C LEU A 169 -20.69 -11.14 -7.30
N GLN A 170 -21.04 -10.38 -8.35
CA GLN A 170 -22.28 -10.58 -9.13
C GLN A 170 -22.28 -11.93 -9.85
N SER A 171 -21.11 -12.42 -10.32
CA SER A 171 -20.99 -13.72 -10.97
C SER A 171 -21.17 -14.89 -9.99
N LEU A 172 -20.74 -14.70 -8.73
CA LEU A 172 -20.87 -15.70 -7.67
C LEU A 172 -22.31 -15.76 -7.11
N ASN A 173 -22.99 -14.63 -7.03
CA ASN A 173 -24.39 -14.55 -6.64
C ASN A 173 -25.14 -13.46 -7.44
N PRO A 174 -25.91 -13.85 -8.47
CA PRO A 174 -26.70 -12.91 -9.28
C PRO A 174 -27.79 -12.15 -8.51
N ALA A 175 -28.17 -12.60 -7.30
CA ALA A 175 -29.17 -11.94 -6.46
C ALA A 175 -28.62 -10.73 -5.67
N LEU A 176 -27.33 -10.42 -5.80
CA LEU A 176 -26.74 -9.23 -5.20
C LEU A 176 -27.22 -7.98 -5.95
N GLU A 177 -27.68 -6.97 -5.22
CA GLU A 177 -28.03 -5.65 -5.78
C GLU A 177 -26.84 -4.69 -5.57
N ILE A 178 -26.03 -4.50 -6.63
CA ILE A 178 -24.82 -3.68 -6.56
C ILE A 178 -25.05 -2.35 -7.28
N THR A 179 -25.05 -1.26 -6.51
CA THR A 179 -24.98 0.11 -7.04
C THR A 179 -23.53 0.56 -7.12
N MET A 180 -23.10 1.06 -8.29
CA MET A 180 -21.74 1.58 -8.50
C MET A 180 -21.78 3.05 -8.84
N ASP A 181 -20.95 3.87 -8.16
CA ASP A 181 -20.77 5.28 -8.43
C ASP A 181 -19.29 5.69 -8.42
N ALA A 182 -18.93 6.63 -9.31
CA ALA A 182 -17.61 7.25 -9.39
C ALA A 182 -17.76 8.75 -9.69
N SER A 183 -18.73 9.41 -9.06
CA SER A 183 -19.03 10.83 -9.24
C SER A 183 -18.11 11.73 -8.41
N GLU A 184 -17.95 12.98 -8.86
CA GLU A 184 -17.33 14.05 -8.06
C GLU A 184 -18.15 14.38 -6.79
N HIS A 185 -19.46 14.09 -6.79
CA HIS A 185 -20.34 14.30 -5.63
C HIS A 185 -19.87 13.51 -4.40
N ASP A 186 -19.46 12.25 -4.60
CA ASP A 186 -19.06 11.35 -3.53
C ASP A 186 -17.52 11.26 -3.37
N PHE A 187 -16.77 12.01 -4.17
CA PHE A 187 -15.31 11.96 -4.23
C PHE A 187 -14.65 12.14 -2.85
N ARG A 188 -15.12 13.12 -2.07
CA ARG A 188 -14.63 13.41 -0.70
C ARG A 188 -14.79 12.27 0.30
N PHE A 189 -15.70 11.31 0.04
CA PHE A 189 -15.91 10.14 0.89
C PHE A 189 -15.07 8.94 0.48
N VAL A 190 -14.28 9.11 -0.57
CA VAL A 190 -13.45 8.06 -1.18
C VAL A 190 -11.98 8.45 -1.28
N VAL A 191 -11.66 9.75 -1.37
CA VAL A 191 -10.29 10.26 -1.58
C VAL A 191 -9.98 11.30 -0.50
N GLU A 192 -8.72 11.54 -0.25
CA GLU A 192 -8.21 12.56 0.68
C GLU A 192 -8.66 13.99 0.31
N ASP A 193 -8.97 14.79 1.31
CA ASP A 193 -9.27 16.22 1.15
C ASP A 193 -7.98 17.04 1.05
N LEU A 194 -7.54 17.32 -0.16
CA LEU A 194 -6.36 18.12 -0.44
C LEU A 194 -6.52 19.61 -0.11
N SER A 195 -7.71 20.09 0.23
CA SER A 195 -7.93 21.47 0.72
C SER A 195 -7.34 21.66 2.12
N ILE A 196 -7.27 20.60 2.91
CA ILE A 196 -6.63 20.61 4.22
C ILE A 196 -5.11 20.76 4.03
N LYS A 197 -4.57 21.87 4.54
CA LYS A 197 -3.13 22.21 4.46
C LYS A 197 -2.54 22.20 5.87
N PRO A 198 -2.06 21.06 6.37
CA PRO A 198 -1.43 20.98 7.67
C PRO A 198 -0.18 21.88 7.73
N ALA A 199 0.08 22.46 8.90
CA ALA A 199 1.21 23.37 9.06
C ALA A 199 2.54 22.61 8.97
N VAL A 200 3.45 23.13 8.14
CA VAL A 200 4.84 22.70 8.07
C VAL A 200 5.59 23.30 9.26
N THR A 201 6.35 22.48 9.98
CA THR A 201 7.13 22.90 11.14
C THR A 201 8.64 22.84 10.86
N PRO A 202 9.50 23.57 11.60
CA PRO A 202 10.95 23.42 11.47
C PRO A 202 11.43 21.98 11.68
N GLN A 203 10.73 21.21 12.51
CA GLN A 203 11.03 19.79 12.73
C GLN A 203 10.73 18.95 11.49
N SER A 204 9.59 19.19 10.83
CA SER A 204 9.23 18.47 9.58
C SER A 204 10.20 18.80 8.44
N GLU A 205 10.66 20.05 8.34
CA GLU A 205 11.71 20.45 7.38
C GLU A 205 13.06 19.76 7.66
N ALA A 206 13.42 19.61 8.95
CA ALA A 206 14.63 18.88 9.33
C ALA A 206 14.55 17.40 8.94
N TYR A 207 13.38 16.76 9.07
CA TYR A 207 13.17 15.39 8.63
C TYR A 207 13.27 15.24 7.12
N GLU A 208 12.74 16.20 6.34
CA GLU A 208 12.88 16.18 4.88
C GLU A 208 14.34 16.29 4.43
N LYS A 209 15.17 17.08 5.11
CA LYS A 209 16.62 17.12 4.84
C LYS A 209 17.29 15.76 5.13
N GLN A 210 16.92 15.09 6.23
CA GLN A 210 17.43 13.76 6.55
C GLN A 210 16.98 12.72 5.50
N ARG A 211 15.72 12.77 5.07
CA ARG A 211 15.21 11.91 3.99
C ARG A 211 15.97 12.12 2.68
N ALA A 212 16.20 13.37 2.30
CA ALA A 212 16.97 13.69 1.10
C ALA A 212 18.39 13.11 1.17
N ALA A 213 19.06 13.20 2.32
CA ALA A 213 20.38 12.62 2.52
C ALA A 213 20.37 11.08 2.42
N ILE A 214 19.33 10.41 2.95
CA ILE A 214 19.16 8.96 2.80
C ILE A 214 18.98 8.59 1.33
N PHE A 215 18.14 9.34 0.60
CA PHE A 215 17.87 9.12 -0.81
C PHE A 215 19.14 9.33 -1.65
N GLU A 216 19.88 10.42 -1.42
CA GLU A 216 21.14 10.66 -2.10
C GLU A 216 22.19 9.57 -1.81
N GLY A 217 22.33 9.17 -0.54
CA GLY A 217 23.26 8.11 -0.15
C GLY A 217 22.91 6.74 -0.73
N ALA A 218 21.63 6.48 -1.02
CA ALA A 218 21.17 5.25 -1.63
C ALA A 218 21.53 5.16 -3.13
N HIS A 219 21.66 6.29 -3.82
CA HIS A 219 21.92 6.35 -5.27
C HIS A 219 23.41 6.40 -5.57
N ASN A 220 24.12 5.28 -5.33
CA ASN A 220 25.51 5.12 -5.75
C ASN A 220 25.56 4.36 -7.09
N PRO A 221 25.71 5.06 -8.23
CA PRO A 221 25.62 4.44 -9.55
C PRO A 221 26.93 3.76 -10.01
N THR A 222 27.99 3.79 -9.23
CA THR A 222 29.34 3.38 -9.69
C THR A 222 29.35 1.96 -10.26
N ARG A 223 28.84 0.99 -9.52
CA ARG A 223 28.76 -0.41 -9.97
C ARG A 223 27.83 -0.57 -11.18
N LEU A 224 26.66 0.11 -11.12
CA LEU A 224 25.68 0.06 -12.20
C LEU A 224 26.26 0.59 -13.51
N MET A 225 26.91 1.76 -13.49
CA MET A 225 27.58 2.34 -14.65
C MET A 225 28.64 1.39 -15.22
N ALA A 226 29.47 0.79 -14.36
CA ALA A 226 30.48 -0.18 -14.78
C ALA A 226 29.88 -1.45 -15.40
N SER A 227 28.67 -1.84 -15.02
CA SER A 227 27.98 -3.00 -15.60
C SER A 227 27.34 -2.71 -16.96
N LEU A 228 26.90 -1.48 -17.20
CA LEU A 228 26.15 -1.08 -18.41
C LEU A 228 27.03 -0.55 -19.54
N PHE A 229 28.23 0.02 -19.20
CA PHE A 229 29.09 0.69 -20.16
C PHE A 229 30.49 0.07 -20.19
N THR A 230 31.05 -0.08 -21.38
CA THR A 230 32.43 -0.52 -21.58
C THR A 230 33.45 0.62 -21.41
N ASP A 231 32.99 1.88 -21.59
CA ASP A 231 33.75 3.09 -21.34
C ASP A 231 32.93 4.04 -20.45
N VAL A 232 33.14 3.88 -19.14
CA VAL A 232 32.39 4.63 -18.11
C VAL A 232 32.73 6.13 -18.15
N GLU A 233 33.98 6.48 -18.41
CA GLU A 233 34.41 7.89 -18.44
C GLU A 233 33.76 8.63 -19.61
N LYS A 234 33.70 8.02 -20.76
CA LYS A 234 32.99 8.56 -21.93
C LYS A 234 31.47 8.66 -21.65
N ALA A 235 30.89 7.64 -20.99
CA ALA A 235 29.47 7.65 -20.61
C ALA A 235 29.13 8.80 -19.64
N LYS A 236 29.97 9.12 -18.65
CA LYS A 236 29.78 10.25 -17.72
C LYS A 236 29.67 11.61 -18.41
N GLY A 237 30.20 11.76 -19.62
CA GLY A 237 30.09 12.97 -20.40
C GLY A 237 28.64 13.35 -20.80
N PHE A 238 27.69 12.39 -20.81
CA PHE A 238 26.31 12.62 -21.23
C PHE A 238 25.28 11.85 -20.38
N VAL A 239 25.69 10.97 -19.46
CA VAL A 239 24.83 10.19 -18.56
C VAL A 239 25.02 10.66 -17.11
N ASN A 240 23.97 11.21 -16.50
CA ASN A 240 23.91 11.30 -15.06
C ASN A 240 23.61 9.91 -14.50
N GLY A 241 24.58 9.26 -13.88
CA GLY A 241 24.45 7.89 -13.38
C GLY A 241 23.38 7.72 -12.31
N ARG A 242 23.15 8.73 -11.44
CA ARG A 242 22.09 8.70 -10.41
C ARG A 242 20.71 8.74 -11.06
N GLU A 243 20.49 9.62 -12.02
CA GLU A 243 19.20 9.71 -12.74
C GLU A 243 18.93 8.44 -13.53
N LEU A 244 19.96 7.83 -14.15
CA LEU A 244 19.81 6.55 -14.83
C LEU A 244 19.47 5.44 -13.84
N MET A 245 20.14 5.38 -12.69
CA MET A 245 19.88 4.40 -11.63
C MET A 245 18.44 4.52 -11.11
N GLU A 246 17.96 5.73 -10.86
CA GLU A 246 16.58 5.99 -10.43
C GLU A 246 15.57 5.58 -11.50
N ALA A 247 15.81 5.92 -12.76
CA ALA A 247 14.93 5.57 -13.85
C ALA A 247 14.82 4.05 -14.02
N LEU A 248 15.95 3.34 -14.01
CA LEU A 248 15.98 1.88 -14.10
C LEU A 248 15.33 1.20 -12.90
N TYR A 249 15.52 1.73 -11.68
CA TYR A 249 14.88 1.20 -10.48
C TYR A 249 13.36 1.30 -10.58
N ASN A 250 12.81 2.48 -10.91
CA ASN A 250 11.36 2.65 -11.02
C ASN A 250 10.76 1.73 -12.08
N VAL A 251 11.41 1.56 -13.23
CA VAL A 251 10.95 0.63 -14.26
C VAL A 251 11.04 -0.82 -13.77
N ALA A 252 12.17 -1.21 -13.15
CA ALA A 252 12.38 -2.57 -12.65
C ALA A 252 11.30 -2.98 -11.63
N GLU A 253 10.95 -2.05 -10.72
CA GLU A 253 9.95 -2.31 -9.68
C GLU A 253 8.52 -2.33 -10.23
N ASP A 254 8.23 -1.57 -11.29
CA ASP A 254 6.89 -1.58 -11.91
C ASP A 254 6.64 -2.83 -12.76
N LEU A 255 7.65 -3.40 -13.40
CA LEU A 255 7.51 -4.55 -14.30
C LEU A 255 6.86 -5.78 -13.64
N GLN A 256 6.93 -5.93 -12.32
CA GLN A 256 6.19 -6.98 -11.59
C GLN A 256 4.67 -6.86 -11.74
N ASN A 257 4.17 -5.67 -12.10
CA ASN A 257 2.76 -5.38 -12.26
C ASN A 257 2.20 -5.72 -13.65
N VAL A 258 3.07 -6.10 -14.58
CA VAL A 258 2.74 -6.55 -15.95
C VAL A 258 3.47 -7.85 -16.30
N PRO A 259 3.25 -8.93 -15.52
CA PRO A 259 4.03 -10.16 -15.62
C PRO A 259 3.90 -10.87 -16.98
N GLU A 260 2.85 -10.57 -17.75
CA GLU A 260 2.65 -11.10 -19.08
C GLU A 260 3.75 -10.72 -20.08
N LEU A 261 4.50 -9.66 -19.82
CA LEU A 261 5.66 -9.28 -20.65
C LEU A 261 6.83 -10.26 -20.51
N ASN A 262 6.87 -11.03 -19.43
CA ASN A 262 7.95 -11.97 -19.12
C ASN A 262 9.36 -11.36 -19.21
N ILE A 263 9.50 -10.09 -18.80
CA ILE A 263 10.76 -9.37 -18.70
C ILE A 263 10.97 -8.88 -17.26
N SER A 264 12.23 -8.80 -16.86
CA SER A 264 12.63 -8.25 -15.56
C SER A 264 13.91 -7.45 -15.70
N LEU A 265 14.02 -6.39 -14.92
CA LEU A 265 15.24 -5.58 -14.76
C LEU A 265 15.76 -5.60 -13.31
N ILE A 266 15.16 -6.39 -12.43
CA ILE A 266 15.60 -6.52 -11.03
C ILE A 266 17.05 -7.01 -10.92
N ASP A 267 17.48 -7.90 -11.81
CA ASP A 267 18.84 -8.45 -11.88
C ASP A 267 19.92 -7.43 -12.32
N VAL A 268 19.51 -6.23 -12.70
CA VAL A 268 20.42 -5.11 -12.99
C VAL A 268 21.02 -4.56 -11.69
N PHE A 269 20.33 -4.78 -10.57
CA PHE A 269 20.70 -4.30 -9.24
C PHE A 269 21.17 -5.46 -8.34
N THR A 270 21.99 -5.12 -7.36
CA THR A 270 22.21 -6.00 -6.20
C THR A 270 21.08 -5.87 -5.19
N LYS A 271 20.87 -6.89 -4.36
CA LYS A 271 19.87 -6.84 -3.27
C LYS A 271 20.12 -5.68 -2.30
N GLU A 272 21.38 -5.34 -2.06
CA GLU A 272 21.74 -4.20 -1.19
C GLU A 272 21.39 -2.86 -1.83
N GLU A 273 21.60 -2.69 -3.14
CA GLU A 273 21.18 -1.48 -3.86
C GLU A 273 19.69 -1.31 -3.81
N LEU A 274 18.91 -2.35 -4.12
CA LEU A 274 17.44 -2.33 -4.04
C LEU A 274 16.96 -2.00 -2.63
N PHE A 275 17.53 -2.63 -1.61
CA PHE A 275 17.19 -2.35 -0.22
C PHE A 275 17.52 -0.90 0.19
N ASN A 276 18.65 -0.37 -0.23
CA ASN A 276 19.04 1.00 0.08
C ASN A 276 18.11 2.02 -0.59
N MET A 277 17.75 1.81 -1.85
CA MET A 277 16.78 2.65 -2.56
C MET A 277 15.40 2.56 -1.89
N TRP A 278 14.93 1.35 -1.59
CA TRP A 278 13.69 1.13 -0.87
C TRP A 278 13.62 1.90 0.47
N LYS A 279 14.71 1.96 1.25
CA LYS A 279 14.73 2.73 2.51
C LYS A 279 14.35 4.20 2.31
N GLY A 280 14.87 4.83 1.25
CA GLY A 280 14.55 6.22 0.91
C GLY A 280 13.08 6.40 0.56
N TYR A 281 12.52 5.51 -0.27
CA TYR A 281 11.10 5.53 -0.65
C TYR A 281 10.19 5.27 0.56
N ASN A 282 10.52 4.28 1.39
CA ASN A 282 9.78 3.99 2.62
C ASN A 282 9.75 5.20 3.56
N ALA A 283 10.88 5.85 3.80
CA ALA A 283 10.94 7.05 4.63
C ALA A 283 10.12 8.20 4.03
N GLY A 284 10.20 8.40 2.71
CA GLY A 284 9.42 9.41 2.00
C GLY A 284 7.92 9.25 2.21
N TRP A 285 7.39 8.05 2.00
CA TRP A 285 5.98 7.76 2.21
C TRP A 285 5.53 8.05 3.65
N LEU A 286 6.30 7.60 4.64
CA LEU A 286 5.95 7.75 6.06
C LEU A 286 6.01 9.21 6.53
N LEU A 287 6.97 10.00 6.04
CA LEU A 287 7.06 11.43 6.32
C LEU A 287 5.94 12.21 5.62
N ASN A 288 5.70 11.93 4.34
CA ASN A 288 4.67 12.60 3.54
C ASN A 288 3.25 12.31 4.04
N THR A 289 3.04 11.27 4.83
CA THR A 289 1.74 10.96 5.43
C THR A 289 1.62 11.42 6.89
N GLY A 290 2.72 11.80 7.52
CA GLY A 290 2.71 12.30 8.90
C GLY A 290 2.79 11.21 9.97
N PHE A 291 3.37 10.03 9.67
CA PHE A 291 3.49 8.92 10.62
C PHE A 291 4.60 9.10 11.64
N VAL A 292 5.50 10.04 11.39
CA VAL A 292 6.61 10.34 12.30
C VAL A 292 6.21 11.46 13.26
N PRO A 293 6.36 11.28 14.57
CA PRO A 293 6.08 12.34 15.54
C PRO A 293 6.83 13.63 15.20
N GLY A 294 6.10 14.74 15.05
CA GLY A 294 6.66 16.05 14.65
C GLY A 294 6.77 16.28 13.14
N SER A 295 6.44 15.30 12.29
CA SER A 295 6.25 15.53 10.85
C SER A 295 4.89 16.20 10.58
N THR A 296 4.74 16.76 9.37
CA THR A 296 3.50 17.41 8.94
C THR A 296 2.37 16.37 8.90
N PRO A 297 1.24 16.58 9.62
CA PRO A 297 0.21 15.56 9.80
C PRO A 297 -0.73 15.47 8.59
N TYR A 298 -0.22 15.11 7.42
CA TYR A 298 -1.03 14.99 6.20
C TYR A 298 -2.08 13.87 6.27
N TYR A 299 -1.96 12.93 7.21
CA TYR A 299 -3.02 11.94 7.47
C TYR A 299 -4.38 12.57 7.80
N LEU A 300 -4.41 13.82 8.29
CA LEU A 300 -5.65 14.54 8.57
C LEU A 300 -6.51 14.79 7.32
N GLN A 301 -5.90 14.82 6.15
CA GLN A 301 -6.63 14.92 4.87
C GLN A 301 -7.58 13.73 4.65
N GLN A 302 -7.39 12.61 5.37
CA GLN A 302 -8.22 11.41 5.27
C GLN A 302 -9.34 11.35 6.31
N LYS A 303 -9.49 12.39 7.14
CA LYS A 303 -10.47 12.39 8.25
C LYS A 303 -11.91 12.28 7.76
N GLU A 304 -12.29 12.98 6.69
CA GLU A 304 -13.66 12.95 6.15
C GLU A 304 -14.04 11.55 5.64
N VAL A 305 -13.08 10.82 5.05
CA VAL A 305 -13.27 9.43 4.66
C VAL A 305 -13.51 8.54 5.88
N LEU A 306 -12.72 8.70 6.96
CA LEU A 306 -12.94 7.96 8.20
C LEU A 306 -14.31 8.24 8.79
N ASP A 307 -14.73 9.50 8.83
CA ASP A 307 -16.05 9.91 9.33
C ASP A 307 -17.18 9.33 8.46
N SER A 308 -17.00 9.26 7.15
CA SER A 308 -17.93 8.60 6.23
C SER A 308 -18.01 7.09 6.50
N ILE A 309 -16.90 6.42 6.78
CA ILE A 309 -16.89 5.00 7.16
C ILE A 309 -17.67 4.78 8.44
N VAL A 310 -17.47 5.60 9.48
CA VAL A 310 -18.21 5.54 10.74
C VAL A 310 -19.72 5.78 10.51
N SER A 311 -20.06 6.83 9.77
CA SER A 311 -21.48 7.17 9.54
C SER A 311 -22.22 6.11 8.72
N THR A 312 -21.57 5.48 7.75
CA THR A 312 -22.15 4.37 6.99
C THR A 312 -22.31 3.10 7.83
N ALA A 313 -21.36 2.81 8.74
CA ALA A 313 -21.49 1.71 9.69
C ALA A 313 -22.67 1.92 10.64
N GLU A 314 -22.82 3.13 11.22
CA GLU A 314 -23.95 3.49 12.04
C GLU A 314 -25.29 3.35 11.31
N ARG A 315 -25.33 3.74 10.03
CA ARG A 315 -26.53 3.54 9.19
C ARG A 315 -26.84 2.06 8.99
N ALA A 316 -25.83 1.23 8.68
CA ALA A 316 -25.99 -0.22 8.50
C ALA A 316 -26.49 -0.91 9.78
N ILE A 317 -25.99 -0.50 10.95
CA ILE A 317 -26.44 -0.99 12.26
C ILE A 317 -27.95 -0.67 12.46
N ARG A 318 -28.36 0.58 12.18
CA ARG A 318 -29.79 1.01 12.32
C ARG A 318 -30.71 0.33 11.33
N LEU A 319 -30.26 0.06 10.09
CA LEU A 319 -31.07 -0.62 9.07
C LEU A 319 -31.45 -2.04 9.47
N GLY A 320 -30.66 -2.69 10.29
CA GLY A 320 -30.97 -4.00 10.83
C GLY A 320 -30.91 -5.16 9.84
N LYS A 321 -30.64 -4.91 8.55
CA LYS A 321 -30.52 -5.92 7.50
C LYS A 321 -29.07 -6.04 7.01
N PRO A 322 -28.67 -7.20 6.43
CA PRO A 322 -27.36 -7.34 5.84
C PRO A 322 -27.11 -6.31 4.72
N THR A 323 -25.88 -5.75 4.65
CA THR A 323 -25.45 -4.81 3.61
C THR A 323 -23.93 -4.76 3.52
N ALA A 324 -23.40 -4.15 2.45
CA ALA A 324 -21.96 -3.89 2.31
C ALA A 324 -21.72 -2.52 1.67
N THR A 325 -20.60 -1.90 2.04
CA THR A 325 -20.10 -0.67 1.42
C THR A 325 -18.69 -0.91 0.92
N LEU A 326 -18.45 -0.67 -0.37
CA LEU A 326 -17.16 -0.87 -1.02
C LEU A 326 -16.63 0.49 -1.50
N ARG A 327 -15.37 0.81 -1.19
CA ARG A 327 -14.69 2.03 -1.65
C ARG A 327 -13.38 1.67 -2.34
N PHE A 328 -13.09 2.34 -3.48
CA PHE A 328 -11.89 2.07 -4.29
C PHE A 328 -11.13 3.38 -4.53
N SER A 329 -9.89 3.45 -4.06
CA SER A 329 -9.08 4.66 -4.00
C SER A 329 -7.60 4.38 -4.32
N HIS A 330 -6.70 5.10 -3.67
CA HIS A 330 -5.26 5.15 -3.93
C HIS A 330 -4.44 4.74 -2.70
N ASP A 331 -3.13 4.51 -2.94
CA ASP A 331 -2.13 4.33 -1.86
C ASP A 331 -2.06 5.56 -0.93
N SER A 332 -2.13 6.77 -1.51
CA SER A 332 -2.18 8.04 -0.77
C SER A 332 -3.37 8.17 0.18
N SER A 333 -4.41 7.37 -0.03
CA SER A 333 -5.61 7.36 0.82
C SER A 333 -5.60 6.18 1.80
N VAL A 334 -5.20 4.97 1.36
CA VAL A 334 -5.17 3.78 2.23
C VAL A 334 -4.15 3.93 3.34
N LEU A 335 -2.94 4.44 3.03
CA LEU A 335 -1.87 4.55 4.02
C LEU A 335 -2.25 5.47 5.19
N PRO A 336 -2.65 6.74 4.99
CA PRO A 336 -3.06 7.59 6.10
C PRO A 336 -4.31 7.09 6.82
N LEU A 337 -5.23 6.41 6.14
CA LEU A 337 -6.41 5.83 6.77
C LEU A 337 -6.03 4.71 7.76
N THR A 338 -5.03 3.86 7.45
CA THR A 338 -4.52 2.85 8.41
C THR A 338 -3.95 3.50 9.67
N TYR A 339 -3.30 4.66 9.54
CA TYR A 339 -2.79 5.42 10.68
C TYR A 339 -3.92 6.05 11.51
N LEU A 340 -4.90 6.67 10.87
CA LEU A 340 -6.08 7.22 11.55
C LEU A 340 -6.87 6.14 12.28
N MET A 341 -7.00 4.95 11.69
CA MET A 341 -7.64 3.80 12.36
C MET A 341 -6.78 3.19 13.47
N GLY A 342 -5.53 3.60 13.59
CA GLY A 342 -4.62 3.12 14.63
C GLY A 342 -4.20 1.67 14.46
N PHE A 343 -4.17 1.14 13.23
CA PHE A 343 -3.76 -0.24 12.97
C PHE A 343 -2.29 -0.46 13.30
N ARG A 344 -2.01 -1.60 13.94
CA ARG A 344 -0.68 -1.94 14.44
C ARG A 344 0.43 -1.75 13.41
N GLU A 345 0.19 -2.08 12.16
CA GLU A 345 1.15 -2.01 11.07
C GLU A 345 1.58 -0.57 10.75
N ALA A 346 0.73 0.41 11.07
CA ALA A 346 0.97 1.83 10.87
C ALA A 346 1.49 2.54 12.15
N MET A 347 1.50 1.85 13.30
CA MET A 347 1.98 2.40 14.57
C MET A 347 3.46 2.06 14.76
N GLY A 348 4.27 3.01 15.20
CA GLY A 348 5.70 2.81 15.45
C GLY A 348 6.60 3.83 14.76
N GLY A 349 6.04 4.92 14.27
CA GLY A 349 6.82 6.04 13.75
C GLY A 349 7.84 6.53 14.77
N THR A 350 9.07 6.78 14.34
CA THR A 350 10.18 7.24 15.18
C THR A 350 10.84 8.47 14.57
N PRO A 351 11.33 9.43 15.37
CA PRO A 351 12.12 10.55 14.90
C PRO A 351 13.51 10.16 14.36
N ASP A 352 13.94 8.92 14.58
CA ASP A 352 15.17 8.36 14.00
C ASP A 352 14.93 7.95 12.53
N ILE A 353 14.94 8.93 11.64
CA ILE A 353 14.59 8.74 10.22
C ILE A 353 15.49 7.71 9.51
N PRO A 354 16.81 7.65 9.73
CA PRO A 354 17.67 6.62 9.16
C PRO A 354 17.25 5.19 9.51
N ASN A 355 16.65 5.00 10.68
CA ASN A 355 16.20 3.70 11.18
C ASN A 355 14.69 3.47 11.10
N LEU A 356 13.93 4.40 10.53
CA LEU A 356 12.47 4.32 10.41
C LEU A 356 12.01 3.01 9.74
N HIS A 357 12.78 2.51 8.77
CA HIS A 357 12.56 1.24 8.08
C HIS A 357 12.56 0.00 8.99
N LYS A 358 13.09 0.13 10.22
CA LYS A 358 13.08 -0.94 11.22
C LYS A 358 11.73 -1.07 11.94
N HIS A 359 10.87 -0.07 11.84
CA HIS A 359 9.62 0.03 12.57
C HIS A 359 8.41 -0.14 11.66
N ILE A 360 8.41 0.52 10.50
CA ILE A 360 7.29 0.52 9.56
C ILE A 360 7.79 0.22 8.15
N SER A 361 7.05 -0.63 7.44
CA SER A 361 7.36 -1.07 6.09
C SER A 361 6.11 -0.90 5.22
N ILE A 362 6.14 0.03 4.27
CA ILE A 362 4.96 0.39 3.47
C ILE A 362 4.53 -0.71 2.49
N ASP A 363 5.45 -1.58 2.03
CA ASP A 363 5.12 -2.75 1.22
C ASP A 363 4.20 -3.76 1.93
N LYS A 364 4.11 -3.70 3.28
CA LYS A 364 3.17 -4.49 4.07
C LYS A 364 1.81 -3.83 4.25
N ILE A 365 1.75 -2.49 4.11
CA ILE A 365 0.54 -1.71 4.35
C ILE A 365 -0.18 -1.42 3.04
N ILE A 366 0.56 -0.91 2.05
CA ILE A 366 0.00 -0.44 0.78
C ILE A 366 0.61 -1.13 -0.45
N PRO A 367 0.71 -2.48 -0.53
CA PRO A 367 0.97 -3.11 -1.81
C PRO A 367 -0.11 -2.70 -2.83
N MET A 368 0.06 -3.02 -4.11
CA MET A 368 -1.03 -2.89 -5.08
C MET A 368 -2.26 -3.66 -4.59
N ALA A 369 -3.47 -3.17 -4.87
CA ALA A 369 -4.74 -3.72 -4.36
C ALA A 369 -4.85 -3.84 -2.82
N ALA A 370 -4.02 -3.09 -2.07
CA ALA A 370 -4.12 -3.04 -0.61
C ALA A 370 -5.54 -2.70 -0.17
N ASN A 371 -5.98 -3.30 0.94
CA ASN A 371 -7.34 -3.10 1.38
C ASN A 371 -7.49 -3.16 2.91
N ILE A 372 -8.47 -2.41 3.39
CA ILE A 372 -8.97 -2.41 4.76
C ILE A 372 -10.38 -3.00 4.71
N GLN A 373 -10.69 -3.93 5.61
CA GLN A 373 -12.04 -4.45 5.78
C GLN A 373 -12.43 -4.36 7.25
N LEU A 374 -13.56 -3.72 7.53
CA LEU A 374 -14.21 -3.75 8.83
C LEU A 374 -15.43 -4.67 8.70
N VAL A 375 -15.40 -5.80 9.40
CA VAL A 375 -16.47 -6.79 9.37
C VAL A 375 -17.25 -6.69 10.67
N PHE A 376 -18.54 -6.39 10.59
CA PHE A 376 -19.42 -6.15 11.72
C PHE A 376 -20.28 -7.37 12.00
N TYR A 377 -20.39 -7.71 13.29
CA TYR A 377 -21.10 -8.88 13.78
C TYR A 377 -22.14 -8.46 14.78
N ARG A 378 -23.31 -9.11 14.72
CA ARG A 378 -24.39 -8.97 15.71
C ARG A 378 -24.80 -10.30 16.27
N LYS A 379 -25.42 -10.27 17.44
CA LYS A 379 -26.03 -11.42 18.10
C LYS A 379 -27.51 -11.15 18.31
N VAL A 380 -28.35 -12.12 18.01
CA VAL A 380 -29.80 -12.03 18.25
C VAL A 380 -30.08 -11.80 19.74
N GLY A 381 -30.91 -10.80 20.05
CA GLY A 381 -31.25 -10.41 21.42
C GLY A 381 -30.17 -9.62 22.17
N SER A 382 -29.22 -9.04 21.45
CA SER A 382 -28.17 -8.15 22.01
C SER A 382 -28.03 -6.90 21.15
N ASP A 383 -27.87 -5.76 21.80
CA ASP A 383 -27.55 -4.47 21.14
C ASP A 383 -26.03 -4.33 20.92
N ASP A 384 -25.23 -5.25 21.46
CA ASP A 384 -23.77 -5.24 21.31
C ASP A 384 -23.36 -5.63 19.90
N ILE A 385 -22.54 -4.79 19.30
CA ILE A 385 -21.99 -4.98 17.95
C ILE A 385 -20.48 -5.18 18.08
N LEU A 386 -19.98 -6.26 17.52
CA LEU A 386 -18.56 -6.51 17.41
C LEU A 386 -18.04 -6.14 16.02
N VAL A 387 -16.83 -5.65 15.96
CA VAL A 387 -16.11 -5.39 14.70
C VAL A 387 -14.78 -6.12 14.69
N LYS A 388 -14.47 -6.74 13.55
CA LYS A 388 -13.15 -7.31 13.23
C LYS A 388 -12.49 -6.42 12.20
N CYS A 389 -11.22 -6.06 12.44
CA CYS A 389 -10.40 -5.26 11.53
C CYS A 389 -9.46 -6.16 10.72
N LEU A 390 -9.47 -5.98 9.39
CA LEU A 390 -8.54 -6.66 8.50
C LEU A 390 -7.74 -5.62 7.71
N LEU A 391 -6.43 -5.86 7.57
CA LEU A 391 -5.55 -5.15 6.65
C LEU A 391 -4.98 -6.16 5.65
N ASN A 392 -5.17 -5.89 4.37
CA ASN A 392 -4.76 -6.82 3.30
C ASN A 392 -5.30 -8.24 3.55
N GLU A 393 -6.59 -8.32 3.94
CA GLU A 393 -7.32 -9.56 4.26
C GLU A 393 -6.76 -10.36 5.46
N ASN A 394 -5.82 -9.79 6.23
CA ASN A 394 -5.26 -10.39 7.44
C ASN A 394 -5.80 -9.69 8.69
N GLU A 395 -6.04 -10.42 9.77
CA GLU A 395 -6.44 -9.83 11.04
C GLU A 395 -5.39 -8.83 11.53
N THR A 396 -5.83 -7.61 11.83
CA THR A 396 -5.03 -6.58 12.47
C THR A 396 -5.64 -6.13 13.79
N THR A 397 -4.86 -5.38 14.57
CA THR A 397 -5.28 -4.89 15.89
C THR A 397 -5.14 -3.39 15.97
N ILE A 398 -5.89 -2.78 16.91
CA ILE A 398 -5.77 -1.39 17.32
C ILE A 398 -5.11 -1.38 18.71
N PRO A 399 -3.77 -1.20 18.81
CA PRO A 399 -3.05 -1.33 20.07
C PRO A 399 -3.51 -0.37 21.20
N ALA A 400 -4.15 0.72 20.81
CA ALA A 400 -4.70 1.70 21.76
C ALA A 400 -5.98 1.22 22.45
N LEU A 401 -6.64 0.21 21.91
CA LEU A 401 -7.91 -0.35 22.45
C LEU A 401 -7.65 -1.68 23.14
N LYS A 402 -8.31 -1.87 24.29
CA LYS A 402 -8.41 -3.16 24.97
C LYS A 402 -9.68 -3.86 24.51
N THR A 403 -9.66 -5.17 24.46
CA THR A 403 -10.84 -6.00 24.18
C THR A 403 -10.79 -7.27 25.02
N ASP A 404 -11.93 -7.76 25.41
CA ASP A 404 -12.13 -9.05 26.10
C ASP A 404 -12.33 -10.21 25.12
N CYS A 405 -12.55 -9.92 23.83
CA CYS A 405 -12.80 -10.93 22.78
C CYS A 405 -11.88 -10.80 21.55
N PRO A 406 -10.53 -10.78 21.70
CA PRO A 406 -9.60 -10.59 20.60
C PRO A 406 -9.74 -11.68 19.51
N PRO A 407 -9.72 -11.34 18.21
CA PRO A 407 -9.37 -10.07 17.58
C PRO A 407 -10.56 -9.14 17.32
N TYR A 408 -11.68 -9.34 17.99
CA TYR A 408 -12.88 -8.51 17.90
C TYR A 408 -12.79 -7.35 18.89
N TYR A 409 -13.49 -6.27 18.56
CA TYR A 409 -13.66 -5.09 19.40
C TYR A 409 -15.15 -4.77 19.51
N HIS A 410 -15.60 -4.22 20.64
CA HIS A 410 -16.91 -3.60 20.73
C HIS A 410 -16.92 -2.35 19.85
N TRP A 411 -17.94 -2.23 19.00
CA TRP A 411 -18.00 -1.15 18.02
C TRP A 411 -18.00 0.23 18.66
N ASP A 412 -18.67 0.40 19.79
CA ASP A 412 -18.71 1.68 20.49
C ASP A 412 -17.31 2.17 20.88
N ASP A 413 -16.43 1.30 21.34
CA ASP A 413 -15.06 1.66 21.67
C ASP A 413 -14.27 2.08 20.42
N VAL A 414 -14.42 1.34 19.32
CA VAL A 414 -13.78 1.66 18.04
C VAL A 414 -14.31 2.95 17.47
N ARG A 415 -15.64 3.16 17.50
CA ARG A 415 -16.31 4.38 17.03
C ARG A 415 -15.82 5.60 17.80
N ILE A 416 -15.81 5.55 19.12
CA ILE A 416 -15.31 6.63 19.97
C ILE A 416 -13.84 6.93 19.66
N TYR A 417 -13.02 5.89 19.51
CA TYR A 417 -11.62 6.03 19.16
C TYR A 417 -11.45 6.72 17.80
N PHE A 418 -12.15 6.28 16.75
CA PHE A 418 -12.07 6.87 15.41
C PHE A 418 -12.55 8.33 15.38
N MET A 419 -13.62 8.66 16.07
CA MET A 419 -14.14 10.03 16.15
C MET A 419 -13.17 11.00 16.84
N ASN A 420 -12.39 10.52 17.81
CA ASN A 420 -11.41 11.32 18.57
C ASN A 420 -10.03 11.44 17.88
N ARG A 421 -9.82 10.83 16.73
CA ARG A 421 -8.58 10.98 15.95
C ARG A 421 -8.52 12.37 15.32
N LYS A 422 -7.50 13.14 15.75
CA LYS A 422 -7.23 14.52 15.31
C LYS A 422 -5.82 14.59 14.75
#